data_2f0b7cc6b5d81197ab412ac75156d677
#
_entry.id   2f0b7cc6b5d81197ab412ac75156d677
#
_cell.length_a   1.000
_cell.length_b   1.000
_cell.length_c   1.000
_cell.angle_alpha   90.00
_cell.angle_beta   90.00
_cell.angle_gamma   90.00
#
_symmetry.space_group_name_H-M   'P 1'
#
loop_
_entity.id
_entity.type
_entity.pdbx_description
1 polymer ?
#
loop_
_entity_poly.entity_id
_entity_poly.type
_entity_poly.pdbx_seq_one_letter_code
_entity_poly.pdbx_strand_id
1 'polypeptide(L)'
;MEKISLKYVAGVMLLLKSSLIGFLVWKIVTSPNELQSLHFDKEFLLFVGAGFLAQIIDGALGMAYGVSCSTMLLGIGVPPAIASASVHTAEVFTTGVSGLSHIVMRNIDKRLFFRLVFTGIIGAIIGAYLISKILDGKIVKPYIAAYLLLLGIYILIKSFRTINDKKSNWKHAPLLGFIGAFFDSIGGGGWGPIVTSNLIDKGNSPKEVIGTVNTAEFFVTFFSTGVFIFFIGVDAWKTVLALIIGGVIAAPIGAYLIRFLSPKTIMRLVGVLIITTSTYTIYKSLH
;
A
#
# COMPACT_ATOMS: atom_id res chain seq x y z
N MET A 1 -13.86 3.46 -23.62
CA MET A 1 -12.69 3.55 -22.70
C MET A 1 -11.32 3.68 -23.40
N GLU A 2 -11.15 3.24 -24.64
CA GLU A 2 -9.88 3.38 -25.39
C GLU A 2 -9.49 4.82 -25.75
N LYS A 3 -10.44 5.75 -25.78
CA LYS A 3 -10.20 7.15 -26.16
C LYS A 3 -9.56 8.03 -25.08
N ILE A 4 -9.54 7.59 -23.81
CA ILE A 4 -8.94 8.38 -22.72
C ILE A 4 -7.42 8.32 -22.84
N SER A 5 -6.79 9.48 -23.01
CA SER A 5 -5.33 9.58 -23.04
C SER A 5 -4.73 9.41 -21.65
N LEU A 6 -3.63 8.67 -21.52
CA LEU A 6 -2.88 8.54 -20.27
C LEU A 6 -2.40 9.90 -19.73
N LYS A 7 -2.29 10.92 -20.59
CA LYS A 7 -1.99 12.30 -20.17
C LYS A 7 -3.07 12.88 -19.25
N TYR A 8 -4.36 12.57 -19.52
CA TYR A 8 -5.45 12.97 -18.63
C TYR A 8 -5.38 12.25 -17.29
N VAL A 9 -5.04 10.94 -17.29
CA VAL A 9 -4.84 10.18 -16.05
C VAL A 9 -3.73 10.83 -15.21
N ALA A 10 -2.58 11.14 -15.84
CA ALA A 10 -1.48 11.83 -15.17
C ALA A 10 -1.88 13.21 -14.63
N GLY A 11 -2.64 14.00 -15.41
CA GLY A 11 -3.15 15.30 -14.97
C GLY A 11 -4.07 15.19 -13.76
N VAL A 12 -4.97 14.20 -13.75
CA VAL A 12 -5.85 13.93 -12.60
C VAL A 12 -5.04 13.49 -11.37
N MET A 13 -4.04 12.61 -11.54
CA MET A 13 -3.15 12.20 -10.44
C MET A 13 -2.43 13.39 -9.82
N LEU A 14 -1.87 14.28 -10.65
CA LEU A 14 -1.17 15.49 -10.17
C LEU A 14 -2.14 16.41 -9.43
N LEU A 15 -3.34 16.64 -9.95
CA LEU A 15 -4.36 17.47 -9.32
C LEU A 15 -4.78 16.90 -7.96
N LEU A 16 -5.11 15.61 -7.90
CA LEU A 16 -5.50 14.93 -6.65
C LEU A 16 -4.38 14.96 -5.61
N LYS A 17 -3.15 14.66 -6.03
CA LYS A 17 -1.98 14.71 -5.15
C LYS A 17 -1.73 16.13 -4.61
N SER A 18 -1.82 17.14 -5.48
CA SER A 18 -1.66 18.54 -5.06
C SER A 18 -2.77 19.00 -4.12
N SER A 19 -4.02 18.55 -4.34
CA SER A 19 -5.14 18.86 -3.44
C SER A 19 -4.94 18.24 -2.05
N LEU A 20 -4.45 17.00 -1.97
CA LEU A 20 -4.12 16.35 -0.70
C LEU A 20 -2.98 17.08 0.02
N ILE A 21 -1.91 17.42 -0.69
CA ILE A 21 -0.80 18.20 -0.11
C ILE A 21 -1.32 19.54 0.42
N GLY A 22 -2.08 20.27 -0.38
CA GLY A 22 -2.67 21.55 0.03
C GLY A 22 -3.56 21.42 1.26
N PHE A 23 -4.38 20.39 1.32
CA PHE A 23 -5.23 20.09 2.48
C PHE A 23 -4.39 19.77 3.73
N LEU A 24 -3.37 18.91 3.62
CA LEU A 24 -2.50 18.56 4.74
C LEU A 24 -1.73 19.77 5.26
N VAL A 25 -1.15 20.58 4.37
CA VAL A 25 -0.46 21.82 4.74
C VAL A 25 -1.41 22.81 5.42
N TRP A 26 -2.60 23.01 4.85
CA TRP A 26 -3.63 23.87 5.45
C TRP A 26 -3.99 23.39 6.86
N LYS A 27 -4.21 22.09 7.04
CA LYS A 27 -4.57 21.51 8.34
C LYS A 27 -3.47 21.69 9.37
N ILE A 28 -2.21 21.48 9.00
CA ILE A 28 -1.04 21.69 9.85
C ILE A 28 -0.93 23.15 10.28
N VAL A 29 -1.09 24.09 9.34
CA VAL A 29 -0.96 25.53 9.63
C VAL A 29 -2.11 26.02 10.51
N THR A 30 -3.32 25.48 10.35
CA THR A 30 -4.49 25.85 11.14
C THR A 30 -4.63 25.13 12.46
N SER A 31 -3.81 24.12 12.73
CA SER A 31 -3.79 23.34 13.99
C SER A 31 -2.40 23.39 14.65
N PRO A 32 -1.99 24.53 15.22
CA PRO A 32 -0.64 24.71 15.75
C PRO A 32 -0.25 23.71 16.85
N ASN A 33 -1.21 23.17 17.58
CA ASN A 33 -0.97 22.15 18.61
C ASN A 33 -0.44 20.83 18.02
N GLU A 34 -0.77 20.52 16.77
CA GLU A 34 -0.27 19.31 16.09
C GLU A 34 1.21 19.47 15.67
N LEU A 35 1.66 20.68 15.33
CA LEU A 35 3.06 20.97 15.08
C LEU A 35 3.92 20.86 16.37
N GLN A 36 3.37 21.30 17.50
CA GLN A 36 4.05 21.16 18.80
C GLN A 36 4.13 19.71 19.29
N SER A 37 3.23 18.83 18.83
CA SER A 37 3.25 17.40 19.12
C SER A 37 4.25 16.59 18.29
N LEU A 38 4.87 17.19 17.28
CA LEU A 38 5.93 16.58 16.49
C LEU A 38 7.23 16.51 17.30
N HIS A 39 7.29 15.51 18.16
CA HIS A 39 8.54 15.13 18.78
C HIS A 39 9.24 14.07 17.92
N PHE A 40 10.52 14.32 17.57
CA PHE A 40 11.41 13.34 16.94
C PHE A 40 11.90 12.34 18.01
N ASP A 41 10.93 11.67 18.64
CA ASP A 41 11.16 10.68 19.66
C ASP A 41 11.52 9.31 19.07
N LYS A 42 11.78 8.35 19.97
CA LYS A 42 12.11 6.97 19.57
C LYS A 42 11.01 6.33 18.73
N GLU A 43 9.75 6.65 18.99
CA GLU A 43 8.60 6.11 18.24
C GLU A 43 8.57 6.65 16.81
N PHE A 44 8.84 7.95 16.62
CA PHE A 44 8.96 8.56 15.29
C PHE A 44 10.05 7.87 14.45
N LEU A 45 11.23 7.62 15.06
CA LEU A 45 12.33 6.92 14.39
C LEU A 45 11.96 5.47 14.01
N LEU A 46 11.17 4.79 14.83
CA LEU A 46 10.66 3.44 14.50
C LEU A 46 9.72 3.49 13.28
N PHE A 47 8.86 4.51 13.19
CA PHE A 47 7.99 4.70 12.01
C PHE A 47 8.78 5.07 10.76
N VAL A 48 9.82 5.91 10.88
CA VAL A 48 10.75 6.18 9.76
C VAL A 48 11.42 4.88 9.31
N GLY A 49 11.89 4.07 10.25
CA GLY A 49 12.48 2.75 9.95
C GLY A 49 11.49 1.80 9.25
N ALA A 50 10.24 1.77 9.68
CA ALA A 50 9.20 0.96 9.06
C ALA A 50 8.95 1.40 7.60
N GLY A 51 8.78 2.71 7.35
CA GLY A 51 8.61 3.25 6.00
C GLY A 51 9.84 3.02 5.13
N PHE A 52 11.03 3.15 5.69
CA PHE A 52 12.30 2.89 4.99
C PHE A 52 12.42 1.43 4.54
N LEU A 53 12.21 0.47 5.45
CA LEU A 53 12.29 -0.95 5.13
C LEU A 53 11.20 -1.36 4.13
N ALA A 54 9.96 -0.90 4.34
CA ALA A 54 8.87 -1.20 3.43
C ALA A 54 9.12 -0.65 2.02
N GLN A 55 9.67 0.55 1.90
CA GLN A 55 9.98 1.13 0.59
C GLN A 55 11.17 0.46 -0.10
N ILE A 56 12.16 -0.03 0.63
CA ILE A 56 13.22 -0.88 0.04
C ILE A 56 12.60 -2.12 -0.59
N ILE A 57 11.68 -2.74 0.13
CA ILE A 57 10.99 -3.95 -0.33
C ILE A 57 10.16 -3.63 -1.58
N ASP A 58 9.34 -2.58 -1.50
CA ASP A 58 8.45 -2.20 -2.59
C ASP A 58 9.23 -1.74 -3.82
N GLY A 59 10.26 -0.94 -3.62
CA GLY A 59 11.15 -0.52 -4.70
C GLY A 59 11.83 -1.68 -5.42
N ALA A 60 12.01 -2.79 -4.74
CA ALA A 60 12.62 -3.99 -5.29
C ALA A 60 11.62 -4.99 -5.90
N LEU A 61 10.39 -5.05 -5.42
CA LEU A 61 9.37 -6.01 -5.86
C LEU A 61 8.23 -5.37 -6.66
N GLY A 62 8.04 -4.05 -6.55
CA GLY A 62 6.87 -3.35 -7.07
C GLY A 62 5.57 -3.77 -6.37
N MET A 63 5.68 -4.22 -5.13
CA MET A 63 4.55 -4.65 -4.29
C MET A 63 5.00 -4.83 -2.84
N ALA A 64 4.06 -4.88 -1.91
CA ALA A 64 4.28 -5.19 -0.49
C ALA A 64 4.68 -4.01 0.41
N TYR A 65 4.60 -2.77 -0.05
CA TYR A 65 4.74 -1.61 0.85
C TYR A 65 3.71 -1.69 1.98
N GLY A 66 2.43 -1.73 1.63
CA GLY A 66 1.33 -1.74 2.58
C GLY A 66 1.43 -2.87 3.60
N VAL A 67 1.58 -4.12 3.15
CA VAL A 67 1.65 -5.27 4.05
C VAL A 67 2.86 -5.21 4.99
N SER A 68 4.00 -4.72 4.52
CA SER A 68 5.22 -4.58 5.34
C SER A 68 5.07 -3.47 6.39
N CYS A 69 4.62 -2.28 5.98
CA CYS A 69 4.34 -1.18 6.91
C CYS A 69 3.31 -1.55 7.96
N SER A 70 2.16 -2.07 7.54
CA SER A 70 1.06 -2.40 8.44
C SER A 70 1.46 -3.44 9.47
N THR A 71 2.17 -4.49 9.05
CA THR A 71 2.63 -5.53 9.96
C THR A 71 3.57 -4.95 11.02
N MET A 72 4.49 -4.06 10.63
CA MET A 72 5.40 -3.40 11.57
C MET A 72 4.65 -2.45 12.51
N LEU A 73 3.74 -1.61 12.00
CA LEU A 73 2.96 -0.67 12.81
C LEU A 73 2.08 -1.40 13.83
N LEU A 74 1.39 -2.47 13.42
CA LEU A 74 0.58 -3.30 14.32
C LEU A 74 1.45 -3.99 15.38
N GLY A 75 2.65 -4.45 15.02
CA GLY A 75 3.62 -5.06 15.93
C GLY A 75 4.14 -4.08 17.00
N ILE A 76 4.36 -2.82 16.64
CA ILE A 76 4.75 -1.74 17.55
C ILE A 76 3.58 -1.34 18.46
N GLY A 77 2.33 -1.63 18.07
CA GLY A 77 1.15 -1.37 18.90
C GLY A 77 0.19 -0.31 18.33
N VAL A 78 0.47 0.21 17.14
CA VAL A 78 -0.44 1.16 16.46
C VAL A 78 -1.80 0.50 16.24
N PRO A 79 -2.92 1.21 16.53
CA PRO A 79 -4.26 0.69 16.26
C PRO A 79 -4.49 0.41 14.77
N PRO A 80 -5.26 -0.64 14.40
CA PRO A 80 -5.43 -1.05 13.01
C PRO A 80 -5.92 0.05 12.07
N ALA A 81 -6.94 0.82 12.47
CA ALA A 81 -7.47 1.91 11.65
C ALA A 81 -6.42 3.01 11.40
N ILE A 82 -5.63 3.36 12.44
CA ILE A 82 -4.56 4.35 12.32
C ILE A 82 -3.40 3.81 11.45
N ALA A 83 -3.04 2.54 11.63
CA ALA A 83 -2.02 1.89 10.81
C ALA A 83 -2.41 1.92 9.33
N SER A 84 -3.63 1.46 9.00
CA SER A 84 -4.14 1.47 7.63
C SER A 84 -4.24 2.89 7.07
N ALA A 85 -4.78 3.85 7.81
CA ALA A 85 -4.87 5.26 7.41
C ALA A 85 -3.49 5.85 7.08
N SER A 86 -2.49 5.60 7.94
CA SER A 86 -1.13 6.10 7.78
C SER A 86 -0.45 5.51 6.55
N VAL A 87 -0.58 4.21 6.36
CA VAL A 87 -0.01 3.48 5.22
C VAL A 87 -0.61 4.00 3.92
N HIS A 88 -1.95 4.03 3.80
CA HIS A 88 -2.60 4.49 2.57
C HIS A 88 -2.29 5.95 2.25
N THR A 89 -2.22 6.81 3.27
CA THR A 89 -1.82 8.21 3.05
C THR A 89 -0.39 8.31 2.53
N ALA A 90 0.55 7.53 3.07
CA ALA A 90 1.93 7.48 2.57
C ALA A 90 1.99 6.90 1.14
N GLU A 91 1.18 5.88 0.84
CA GLU A 91 1.10 5.27 -0.48
C GLU A 91 0.59 6.22 -1.57
N VAL A 92 -0.27 7.20 -1.27
CA VAL A 92 -0.64 8.24 -2.25
C VAL A 92 0.60 8.97 -2.77
N PHE A 93 1.62 9.16 -1.92
CA PHE A 93 2.86 9.82 -2.34
C PHE A 93 3.77 8.89 -3.13
N THR A 94 3.97 7.67 -2.69
CA THR A 94 4.88 6.70 -3.31
C THR A 94 4.31 6.16 -4.63
N THR A 95 3.05 5.70 -4.64
CA THR A 95 2.38 5.21 -5.84
C THR A 95 2.09 6.32 -6.84
N GLY A 96 1.89 7.55 -6.36
CA GLY A 96 1.78 8.73 -7.21
C GLY A 96 3.03 8.97 -8.05
N VAL A 97 4.22 8.85 -7.46
CA VAL A 97 5.50 8.96 -8.20
C VAL A 97 5.71 7.76 -9.10
N SER A 98 5.49 6.55 -8.57
CA SER A 98 5.64 5.30 -9.34
C SER A 98 4.69 5.26 -10.53
N GLY A 99 3.40 5.53 -10.34
CA GLY A 99 2.40 5.53 -11.39
C GLY A 99 2.67 6.55 -12.49
N LEU A 100 3.06 7.79 -12.14
CA LEU A 100 3.45 8.80 -13.12
C LEU A 100 4.68 8.35 -13.93
N SER A 101 5.67 7.75 -13.28
CA SER A 101 6.85 7.20 -13.96
C SER A 101 6.46 6.10 -14.96
N HIS A 102 5.56 5.19 -14.57
CA HIS A 102 5.05 4.14 -15.46
C HIS A 102 4.21 4.69 -16.63
N ILE A 103 3.45 5.78 -16.42
CA ILE A 103 2.75 6.49 -17.51
C ILE A 103 3.77 7.02 -18.54
N VAL A 104 4.82 7.69 -18.09
CA VAL A 104 5.88 8.22 -18.96
C VAL A 104 6.60 7.09 -19.72
N MET A 105 6.88 5.99 -19.04
CA MET A 105 7.52 4.80 -19.61
C MET A 105 6.58 3.96 -20.51
N ARG A 106 5.30 4.33 -20.64
CA ARG A 106 4.28 3.61 -21.40
C ARG A 106 4.06 2.15 -20.94
N ASN A 107 4.19 1.90 -19.66
CA ASN A 107 4.05 0.57 -19.04
C ASN A 107 2.62 0.31 -18.51
N ILE A 108 1.58 0.79 -19.19
CA ILE A 108 0.21 0.74 -18.69
C ILE A 108 -0.71 0.11 -19.72
N ASP A 109 -1.37 -0.99 -19.32
CA ASP A 109 -2.55 -1.51 -20.02
C ASP A 109 -3.80 -0.74 -19.57
N LYS A 110 -4.37 0.08 -20.48
CA LYS A 110 -5.55 0.90 -20.19
C LYS A 110 -6.79 0.08 -19.82
N ARG A 111 -6.98 -1.10 -20.43
CA ARG A 111 -8.17 -1.95 -20.16
C ARG A 111 -8.08 -2.52 -18.75
N LEU A 112 -6.91 -3.00 -18.38
CA LEU A 112 -6.65 -3.48 -17.04
C LEU A 112 -6.80 -2.35 -16.02
N PHE A 113 -6.20 -1.17 -16.29
CA PHE A 113 -6.27 0.00 -15.42
C PHE A 113 -7.71 0.36 -15.04
N PHE A 114 -8.60 0.57 -16.01
CA PHE A 114 -9.98 0.94 -15.72
C PHE A 114 -10.76 -0.15 -15.00
N ARG A 115 -10.48 -1.42 -15.28
CA ARG A 115 -11.10 -2.54 -14.57
C ARG A 115 -10.70 -2.60 -13.11
N LEU A 116 -9.45 -2.28 -12.79
CA LEU A 116 -8.94 -2.27 -11.42
C LEU A 116 -9.39 -1.03 -10.65
N VAL A 117 -9.29 0.15 -11.26
CA VAL A 117 -9.59 1.43 -10.58
C VAL A 117 -11.03 1.49 -10.09
N PHE A 118 -12.01 1.25 -10.97
CA PHE A 118 -13.41 1.40 -10.59
C PHE A 118 -13.82 0.44 -9.47
N THR A 119 -13.47 -0.83 -9.59
CA THR A 119 -13.82 -1.83 -8.59
C THR A 119 -12.96 -1.70 -7.35
N GLY A 120 -11.69 -1.31 -7.50
CA GLY A 120 -10.76 -1.06 -6.42
C GLY A 120 -11.21 0.11 -5.54
N ILE A 121 -11.62 1.24 -6.11
CA ILE A 121 -12.15 2.38 -5.36
C ILE A 121 -13.36 1.97 -4.51
N ILE A 122 -14.29 1.19 -5.08
CA ILE A 122 -15.47 0.75 -4.33
C ILE A 122 -15.05 -0.15 -3.16
N GLY A 123 -14.17 -1.14 -3.40
CA GLY A 123 -13.64 -2.01 -2.35
C GLY A 123 -12.92 -1.22 -1.26
N ALA A 124 -12.07 -0.27 -1.66
CA ALA A 124 -11.30 0.57 -0.74
C ALA A 124 -12.19 1.45 0.15
N ILE A 125 -13.17 2.12 -0.42
CA ILE A 125 -14.13 2.95 0.34
C ILE A 125 -14.86 2.10 1.38
N ILE A 126 -15.37 0.93 0.99
CA ILE A 126 -16.08 0.03 1.90
C ILE A 126 -15.14 -0.47 3.00
N GLY A 127 -13.93 -0.95 2.64
CA GLY A 127 -12.94 -1.43 3.60
C GLY A 127 -12.50 -0.35 4.58
N ALA A 128 -12.16 0.84 4.08
CA ALA A 128 -11.77 1.98 4.91
C ALA A 128 -12.90 2.44 5.85
N TYR A 129 -14.14 2.47 5.37
CA TYR A 129 -15.31 2.78 6.21
C TYR A 129 -15.50 1.76 7.33
N LEU A 130 -15.43 0.46 6.99
CA LEU A 130 -15.60 -0.60 7.99
C LEU A 130 -14.57 -0.50 9.11
N ILE A 131 -13.29 -0.39 8.78
CA ILE A 131 -12.22 -0.36 9.80
C ILE A 131 -12.21 0.96 10.57
N SER A 132 -12.67 2.06 9.97
CA SER A 132 -12.66 3.38 10.62
C SER A 132 -13.84 3.62 11.54
N LYS A 133 -15.02 3.02 11.24
CA LYS A 133 -16.28 3.38 11.90
C LYS A 133 -17.03 2.22 12.53
N ILE A 134 -16.94 1.04 11.94
CA ILE A 134 -17.80 -0.11 12.34
C ILE A 134 -17.04 -1.10 13.22
N LEU A 135 -15.80 -1.41 12.87
CA LEU A 135 -15.04 -2.46 13.51
C LEU A 135 -14.29 -1.92 14.73
N ASP A 136 -14.42 -2.62 15.86
CA ASP A 136 -13.61 -2.32 17.05
C ASP A 136 -12.16 -2.75 16.81
N GLY A 137 -11.24 -1.80 16.88
CA GLY A 137 -9.83 -2.02 16.62
C GLY A 137 -9.17 -3.06 17.52
N LYS A 138 -9.63 -3.20 18.78
CA LYS A 138 -9.11 -4.22 19.70
C LYS A 138 -9.56 -5.61 19.27
N ILE A 139 -10.83 -5.75 18.89
CA ILE A 139 -11.41 -7.03 18.49
C ILE A 139 -10.83 -7.48 17.14
N VAL A 140 -10.69 -6.57 16.16
CA VAL A 140 -10.25 -6.95 14.82
C VAL A 140 -8.72 -7.10 14.67
N LYS A 141 -7.94 -6.54 15.56
CA LYS A 141 -6.47 -6.59 15.50
C LYS A 141 -5.89 -8.00 15.29
N PRO A 142 -6.28 -9.03 16.06
CA PRO A 142 -5.80 -10.40 15.85
C PRO A 142 -6.24 -10.99 14.51
N TYR A 143 -7.44 -10.65 14.01
CA TYR A 143 -7.93 -11.12 12.71
C TYR A 143 -7.16 -10.46 11.55
N ILE A 144 -6.85 -9.17 11.65
CA ILE A 144 -6.00 -8.49 10.68
C ILE A 144 -4.59 -9.08 10.71
N ALA A 145 -4.03 -9.32 11.88
CA ALA A 145 -2.72 -9.96 12.00
C ALA A 145 -2.72 -11.39 11.41
N ALA A 146 -3.79 -12.15 11.59
CA ALA A 146 -3.95 -13.47 10.97
C ALA A 146 -4.06 -13.36 9.43
N TYR A 147 -4.80 -12.39 8.93
CA TYR A 147 -4.85 -12.10 7.49
C TYR A 147 -3.46 -11.75 6.93
N LEU A 148 -2.72 -10.85 7.59
CA LEU A 148 -1.36 -10.48 7.18
C LEU A 148 -0.40 -11.69 7.27
N LEU A 149 -0.56 -12.55 8.28
CA LEU A 149 0.19 -13.82 8.38
C LEU A 149 -0.06 -14.70 7.14
N LEU A 150 -1.30 -14.86 6.73
CA LEU A 150 -1.66 -15.62 5.52
C LEU A 150 -1.06 -15.00 4.27
N LEU A 151 -1.04 -13.67 4.15
CA LEU A 151 -0.35 -12.97 3.05
C LEU A 151 1.16 -13.22 3.08
N GLY A 152 1.79 -13.18 4.25
CA GLY A 152 3.21 -13.49 4.41
C GLY A 152 3.55 -14.91 3.96
N ILE A 153 2.74 -15.90 4.37
CA ILE A 153 2.85 -17.28 3.93
C ILE A 153 2.66 -17.39 2.41
N TYR A 154 1.65 -16.71 1.87
CA TYR A 154 1.40 -16.67 0.43
C TYR A 154 2.59 -16.12 -0.37
N ILE A 155 3.17 -14.99 0.07
CA ILE A 155 4.37 -14.39 -0.54
C ILE A 155 5.54 -15.37 -0.46
N LEU A 156 5.75 -16.02 0.70
CA LEU A 156 6.82 -16.97 0.90
C LEU A 156 6.69 -18.20 -0.04
N ILE A 157 5.52 -18.82 -0.09
CA ILE A 157 5.25 -19.96 -0.99
C ILE A 157 5.47 -19.55 -2.45
N LYS A 158 5.02 -18.35 -2.81
CA LYS A 158 5.14 -17.83 -4.16
C LYS A 158 6.58 -17.60 -4.58
N SER A 159 7.48 -17.29 -3.65
CA SER A 159 8.90 -17.13 -3.92
C SER A 159 9.58 -18.39 -4.49
N PHE A 160 8.96 -19.56 -4.31
CA PHE A 160 9.45 -20.86 -4.81
C PHE A 160 8.81 -21.27 -6.15
N ARG A 161 7.77 -20.59 -6.60
CA ARG A 161 7.08 -20.91 -7.86
C ARG A 161 7.78 -20.31 -9.07
N THR A 162 7.64 -20.97 -10.22
CA THR A 162 8.01 -20.44 -11.54
C THR A 162 6.81 -19.78 -12.18
N ILE A 163 7.05 -18.66 -12.88
CA ILE A 163 6.00 -17.92 -13.60
C ILE A 163 5.51 -18.77 -14.77
N ASN A 164 4.22 -18.85 -14.96
CA ASN A 164 3.59 -19.61 -16.02
C ASN A 164 3.42 -18.71 -17.26
N ASP A 165 3.88 -19.16 -18.45
CA ASP A 165 3.87 -18.35 -19.69
C ASP A 165 2.49 -18.22 -20.38
N LYS A 166 1.42 -18.74 -19.78
CA LYS A 166 0.08 -18.67 -20.37
C LYS A 166 -0.54 -17.30 -20.15
N LYS A 167 -0.63 -16.48 -21.19
CA LYS A 167 -1.34 -15.19 -21.16
C LYS A 167 -2.79 -15.37 -20.66
N SER A 168 -3.14 -14.64 -19.63
CA SER A 168 -4.48 -14.61 -19.06
C SER A 168 -5.33 -13.50 -19.67
N ASN A 169 -6.61 -13.79 -19.77
CA ASN A 169 -7.61 -12.77 -20.05
C ASN A 169 -7.92 -11.97 -18.77
N TRP A 170 -8.06 -10.65 -18.88
CA TRP A 170 -8.38 -9.73 -17.77
C TRP A 170 -9.79 -9.89 -17.17
N LYS A 171 -10.50 -11.00 -17.43
CA LYS A 171 -11.89 -11.21 -17.00
C LYS A 171 -12.07 -11.11 -15.49
N HIS A 172 -11.12 -11.60 -14.72
CA HIS A 172 -11.17 -11.60 -13.25
C HIS A 172 -10.56 -10.35 -12.61
N ALA A 173 -10.00 -9.42 -13.40
CA ALA A 173 -9.39 -8.21 -12.87
C ALA A 173 -10.35 -7.35 -12.03
N PRO A 174 -11.64 -7.16 -12.40
CA PRO A 174 -12.56 -6.40 -11.56
C PRO A 174 -12.76 -7.01 -10.17
N LEU A 175 -12.91 -8.34 -10.09
CA LEU A 175 -13.08 -9.04 -8.82
C LEU A 175 -11.79 -8.96 -7.97
N LEU A 176 -10.62 -9.12 -8.61
CA LEU A 176 -9.33 -8.98 -7.94
C LEU A 176 -9.13 -7.55 -7.43
N GLY A 177 -9.51 -6.54 -8.22
CA GLY A 177 -9.44 -5.14 -7.81
C GLY A 177 -10.33 -4.84 -6.60
N PHE A 178 -11.57 -5.31 -6.61
CA PHE A 178 -12.49 -5.14 -5.48
C PHE A 178 -11.96 -5.84 -4.21
N ILE A 179 -11.67 -7.13 -4.29
CA ILE A 179 -11.22 -7.93 -3.14
C ILE A 179 -9.88 -7.42 -2.62
N GLY A 180 -8.91 -7.15 -3.54
CA GLY A 180 -7.60 -6.64 -3.17
C GLY A 180 -7.70 -5.32 -2.40
N ALA A 181 -8.44 -4.34 -2.93
CA ALA A 181 -8.60 -3.04 -2.30
C ALA A 181 -9.41 -3.08 -1.00
N PHE A 182 -10.42 -3.95 -0.92
CA PHE A 182 -11.22 -4.14 0.29
C PHE A 182 -10.36 -4.62 1.46
N PHE A 183 -9.63 -5.71 1.27
CA PHE A 183 -8.75 -6.24 2.31
C PHE A 183 -7.53 -5.36 2.57
N ASP A 184 -7.03 -4.70 1.54
CA ASP A 184 -5.97 -3.71 1.65
C ASP A 184 -6.35 -2.57 2.60
N SER A 185 -7.50 -1.97 2.40
CA SER A 185 -7.99 -0.88 3.26
C SER A 185 -8.33 -1.31 4.68
N ILE A 186 -8.77 -2.56 4.90
CA ILE A 186 -9.01 -3.08 6.25
C ILE A 186 -7.71 -3.39 6.98
N GLY A 187 -6.77 -4.06 6.28
CA GLY A 187 -5.53 -4.59 6.86
C GLY A 187 -4.31 -3.69 6.68
N GLY A 188 -4.42 -2.65 5.86
CA GLY A 188 -3.30 -1.81 5.46
C GLY A 188 -2.30 -2.53 4.56
N GLY A 189 -2.72 -3.59 3.88
CA GLY A 189 -1.89 -4.32 2.93
C GLY A 189 -2.62 -5.48 2.30
N GLY A 190 -2.54 -5.60 0.99
CA GLY A 190 -3.23 -6.66 0.25
C GLY A 190 -3.25 -6.42 -1.25
N TRP A 191 -3.27 -5.16 -1.67
CA TRP A 191 -3.33 -4.82 -3.09
C TRP A 191 -2.21 -5.48 -3.90
N GLY A 192 -0.95 -5.26 -3.55
CA GLY A 192 0.19 -5.86 -4.22
C GLY A 192 0.15 -7.41 -4.22
N PRO A 193 0.12 -8.06 -3.06
CA PRO A 193 0.06 -9.52 -2.97
C PRO A 193 -1.14 -10.14 -3.67
N ILE A 194 -2.32 -9.56 -3.57
CA ILE A 194 -3.54 -10.12 -4.18
C ILE A 194 -3.61 -9.77 -5.66
N VAL A 195 -3.48 -8.50 -6.04
CA VAL A 195 -3.74 -8.05 -7.41
C VAL A 195 -2.51 -8.27 -8.29
N THR A 196 -1.36 -7.65 -7.95
CA THR A 196 -0.15 -7.71 -8.78
C THR A 196 0.32 -9.15 -8.95
N SER A 197 0.39 -9.86 -7.86
CA SER A 197 0.84 -11.24 -7.87
C SER A 197 0.00 -12.15 -8.75
N ASN A 198 -1.34 -12.11 -8.60
CA ASN A 198 -2.22 -12.97 -9.38
C ASN A 198 -2.21 -12.63 -10.88
N LEU A 199 -2.02 -11.35 -11.22
CA LEU A 199 -1.95 -10.93 -12.61
C LEU A 199 -0.64 -11.34 -13.28
N ILE A 200 0.47 -11.31 -12.54
CA ILE A 200 1.79 -11.78 -13.04
C ILE A 200 1.78 -13.30 -13.21
N ASP A 201 1.25 -14.06 -12.24
CA ASP A 201 1.19 -15.54 -12.31
C ASP A 201 0.44 -16.07 -13.52
N LYS A 202 -0.43 -15.27 -14.08
CA LYS A 202 -1.20 -15.62 -15.27
C LYS A 202 -0.44 -15.34 -16.58
N GLY A 203 0.88 -15.17 -16.55
CA GLY A 203 1.73 -15.01 -17.73
C GLY A 203 1.63 -13.65 -18.42
N ASN A 204 1.18 -12.64 -17.70
CA ASN A 204 1.19 -11.28 -18.22
C ASN A 204 2.56 -10.62 -18.01
N SER A 205 2.90 -9.66 -18.86
CA SER A 205 4.15 -8.92 -18.75
C SER A 205 4.28 -8.27 -17.36
N PRO A 206 5.26 -8.65 -16.51
CA PRO A 206 5.43 -8.05 -15.19
C PRO A 206 5.51 -6.53 -15.24
N LYS A 207 6.20 -5.99 -16.25
CA LYS A 207 6.38 -4.55 -16.45
C LYS A 207 5.04 -3.82 -16.64
N GLU A 208 4.14 -4.36 -17.47
CA GLU A 208 2.82 -3.77 -17.72
C GLU A 208 1.89 -3.96 -16.53
N VAL A 209 1.95 -5.12 -15.87
CA VAL A 209 1.15 -5.40 -14.68
C VAL A 209 1.53 -4.45 -13.56
N ILE A 210 2.81 -4.38 -13.19
CA ILE A 210 3.31 -3.52 -12.12
C ILE A 210 2.95 -2.05 -12.40
N GLY A 211 3.24 -1.57 -13.62
CA GLY A 211 2.93 -0.19 -13.98
C GLY A 211 1.43 0.13 -13.91
N THR A 212 0.59 -0.78 -14.39
CA THR A 212 -0.87 -0.60 -14.38
C THR A 212 -1.42 -0.67 -12.95
N VAL A 213 -0.95 -1.63 -12.16
CA VAL A 213 -1.42 -1.83 -10.78
C VAL A 213 -1.01 -0.66 -9.89
N ASN A 214 0.25 -0.20 -9.94
CA ASN A 214 0.70 0.95 -9.16
C ASN A 214 -0.02 2.26 -9.55
N THR A 215 -0.33 2.42 -10.84
CA THR A 215 -1.12 3.59 -11.28
C THR A 215 -2.56 3.50 -10.78
N ALA A 216 -3.15 2.32 -10.74
CA ALA A 216 -4.49 2.08 -10.19
C ALA A 216 -4.53 2.26 -8.67
N GLU A 217 -3.49 1.78 -7.98
CA GLU A 217 -3.30 1.87 -6.54
C GLU A 217 -3.31 3.31 -6.03
N PHE A 218 -2.71 4.24 -6.78
CA PHE A 218 -2.79 5.67 -6.45
C PHE A 218 -4.24 6.14 -6.24
N PHE A 219 -5.16 5.76 -7.13
CA PHE A 219 -6.57 6.14 -7.00
C PHE A 219 -7.23 5.41 -5.84
N VAL A 220 -6.96 4.14 -5.68
CA VAL A 220 -7.49 3.31 -4.59
C VAL A 220 -7.09 3.90 -3.24
N THR A 221 -5.79 4.18 -3.05
CA THR A 221 -5.24 4.74 -1.81
C THR A 221 -5.68 6.19 -1.58
N PHE A 222 -5.84 6.99 -2.63
CA PHE A 222 -6.36 8.34 -2.51
C PHE A 222 -7.79 8.35 -1.97
N PHE A 223 -8.67 7.50 -2.49
CA PHE A 223 -10.07 7.44 -2.04
C PHE A 223 -10.19 6.82 -0.64
N SER A 224 -9.43 5.78 -0.30
CA SER A 224 -9.40 5.24 1.07
C SER A 224 -8.85 6.27 2.06
N THR A 225 -7.79 7.02 1.69
CA THR A 225 -7.27 8.12 2.50
C THR A 225 -8.33 9.19 2.77
N GLY A 226 -9.13 9.55 1.76
CA GLY A 226 -10.26 10.46 1.94
C GLY A 226 -11.26 9.97 2.98
N VAL A 227 -11.60 8.68 2.96
CA VAL A 227 -12.48 8.06 3.96
C VAL A 227 -11.83 8.06 5.35
N PHE A 228 -10.55 7.72 5.45
CA PHE A 228 -9.81 7.75 6.71
C PHE A 228 -9.75 9.16 7.31
N ILE A 229 -9.42 10.17 6.51
CA ILE A 229 -9.41 11.57 6.96
C ILE A 229 -10.79 12.01 7.46
N PHE A 230 -11.86 11.59 6.79
CA PHE A 230 -13.22 11.95 7.17
C PHE A 230 -13.65 11.34 8.52
N PHE A 231 -13.30 10.08 8.80
CA PHE A 231 -13.76 9.37 10.00
C PHE A 231 -12.77 9.38 11.16
N ILE A 232 -11.47 9.39 10.89
CA ILE A 232 -10.40 9.33 11.90
C ILE A 232 -9.76 10.70 12.10
N GLY A 233 -9.83 11.58 11.07
CA GLY A 233 -9.10 12.83 11.06
C GLY A 233 -7.64 12.66 10.61
N VAL A 234 -6.81 13.63 10.99
CA VAL A 234 -5.38 13.66 10.64
C VAL A 234 -4.47 13.41 11.85
N ASP A 235 -5.01 12.86 12.94
CA ASP A 235 -4.26 12.63 14.19
C ASP A 235 -3.08 11.65 14.01
N ALA A 236 -3.13 10.83 12.94
CA ALA A 236 -2.04 9.93 12.56
C ALA A 236 -0.88 10.59 11.80
N TRP A 237 -0.87 11.89 11.66
CA TRP A 237 0.03 12.62 10.78
C TRP A 237 1.51 12.47 11.15
N LYS A 238 1.84 12.32 12.44
CA LYS A 238 3.20 12.00 12.91
C LYS A 238 3.69 10.68 12.25
N THR A 239 2.85 9.66 12.27
CA THR A 239 3.13 8.35 11.65
C THR A 239 3.24 8.48 10.13
N VAL A 240 2.30 9.19 9.50
CA VAL A 240 2.29 9.45 8.04
C VAL A 240 3.58 10.13 7.60
N LEU A 241 3.97 11.22 8.26
CA LEU A 241 5.18 11.98 7.94
C LEU A 241 6.43 11.11 8.07
N ALA A 242 6.51 10.34 9.16
CA ALA A 242 7.63 9.44 9.40
C ALA A 242 7.74 8.37 8.30
N LEU A 243 6.63 7.75 7.90
CA LEU A 243 6.58 6.77 6.80
C LEU A 243 7.01 7.40 5.46
N ILE A 244 6.55 8.61 5.16
CA ILE A 244 6.93 9.32 3.93
C ILE A 244 8.43 9.63 3.93
N ILE A 245 8.97 10.14 5.03
CA ILE A 245 10.41 10.45 5.15
C ILE A 245 11.23 9.17 4.94
N GLY A 246 10.89 8.09 5.65
CA GLY A 246 11.55 6.80 5.48
C GLY A 246 11.47 6.28 4.05
N GLY A 247 10.27 6.34 3.45
CA GLY A 247 10.03 5.93 2.09
C GLY A 247 10.81 6.72 1.04
N VAL A 248 10.81 8.05 1.14
CA VAL A 248 11.53 8.91 0.20
C VAL A 248 13.04 8.66 0.24
N ILE A 249 13.61 8.50 1.44
CA ILE A 249 15.04 8.19 1.60
C ILE A 249 15.38 6.80 1.03
N ALA A 250 14.49 5.84 1.23
CA ALA A 250 14.70 4.45 0.81
C ALA A 250 14.48 4.22 -0.70
N ALA A 251 13.65 5.03 -1.36
CA ALA A 251 13.24 4.80 -2.75
C ALA A 251 14.44 4.61 -3.72
N PRO A 252 15.48 5.45 -3.74
CA PRO A 252 16.64 5.25 -4.60
C PRO A 252 17.44 4.01 -4.21
N ILE A 253 17.48 3.67 -2.93
CA ILE A 253 18.22 2.51 -2.40
C ILE A 253 17.52 1.21 -2.83
N GLY A 254 16.19 1.14 -2.70
CA GLY A 254 15.40 -0.01 -3.13
C GLY A 254 15.60 -0.31 -4.62
N ALA A 255 15.52 0.71 -5.46
CA ALA A 255 15.76 0.61 -6.90
C ALA A 255 17.21 0.15 -7.24
N TYR A 256 18.19 0.46 -6.39
CA TYR A 256 19.57 0.02 -6.58
C TYR A 256 19.77 -1.44 -6.13
N LEU A 257 19.14 -1.85 -5.05
CA LEU A 257 19.29 -3.20 -4.48
C LEU A 257 18.81 -4.33 -5.40
N ILE A 258 17.86 -4.05 -6.32
CA ILE A 258 17.41 -5.01 -7.35
C ILE A 258 18.59 -5.57 -8.17
N ARG A 259 19.65 -4.80 -8.32
CA ARG A 259 20.82 -5.23 -9.08
C ARG A 259 21.61 -6.38 -8.41
N PHE A 260 21.46 -6.52 -7.10
CA PHE A 260 22.23 -7.46 -6.29
C PHE A 260 21.38 -8.60 -5.71
N LEU A 261 20.09 -8.37 -5.49
CA LEU A 261 19.20 -9.35 -4.87
C LEU A 261 18.15 -9.83 -5.88
N SER A 262 18.00 -11.14 -5.99
CA SER A 262 16.93 -11.68 -6.83
C SER A 262 15.56 -11.37 -6.22
N PRO A 263 14.52 -11.13 -7.03
CA PRO A 263 13.16 -10.92 -6.54
C PRO A 263 12.68 -12.04 -5.62
N LYS A 264 13.06 -13.29 -5.91
CA LYS A 264 12.76 -14.46 -5.07
C LYS A 264 13.37 -14.35 -3.67
N THR A 265 14.61 -13.87 -3.57
CA THR A 265 15.29 -13.67 -2.28
C THR A 265 14.57 -12.61 -1.45
N ILE A 266 14.21 -11.49 -2.08
CA ILE A 266 13.48 -10.41 -1.42
C ILE A 266 12.10 -10.90 -0.95
N MET A 267 11.34 -11.63 -1.80
CA MET A 267 10.06 -12.23 -1.41
C MET A 267 10.18 -13.17 -0.21
N ARG A 268 11.27 -13.96 -0.10
CA ARG A 268 11.51 -14.83 1.06
C ARG A 268 11.75 -14.03 2.33
N LEU A 269 12.62 -13.02 2.27
CA LEU A 269 12.91 -12.15 3.42
C LEU A 269 11.65 -11.43 3.91
N VAL A 270 10.88 -10.89 2.98
CA VAL A 270 9.60 -10.21 3.27
C VAL A 270 8.57 -11.16 3.85
N GLY A 271 8.40 -12.34 3.23
CA GLY A 271 7.48 -13.36 3.74
C GLY A 271 7.82 -13.76 5.17
N VAL A 272 9.11 -14.00 5.48
CA VAL A 272 9.58 -14.30 6.83
C VAL A 272 9.32 -13.15 7.79
N LEU A 273 9.63 -11.90 7.40
CA LEU A 273 9.39 -10.71 8.21
C LEU A 273 7.89 -10.59 8.57
N ILE A 274 7.01 -10.69 7.58
CA ILE A 274 5.56 -10.58 7.78
C ILE A 274 5.05 -11.71 8.68
N ILE A 275 5.48 -12.95 8.45
CA ILE A 275 5.11 -14.11 9.28
C ILE A 275 5.53 -13.89 10.73
N THR A 276 6.77 -13.48 10.97
CA THR A 276 7.31 -13.29 12.31
C THR A 276 6.58 -12.16 13.06
N THR A 277 6.43 -11.02 12.41
CA THR A 277 5.77 -9.85 13.02
C THR A 277 4.27 -10.05 13.22
N SER A 278 3.58 -10.71 12.29
CA SER A 278 2.15 -11.05 12.44
C SER A 278 1.92 -12.06 13.55
N THR A 279 2.77 -13.10 13.65
CA THR A 279 2.69 -14.08 14.73
C THR A 279 2.90 -13.42 16.09
N TYR A 280 3.89 -12.53 16.20
CA TYR A 280 4.11 -11.74 17.42
C TYR A 280 2.90 -10.86 17.77
N THR A 281 2.29 -10.22 16.76
CA THR A 281 1.09 -9.37 16.96
C THR A 281 -0.10 -10.20 17.44
N ILE A 282 -0.31 -11.41 16.88
CA ILE A 282 -1.37 -12.33 17.33
C ILE A 282 -1.12 -12.73 18.78
N TYR A 283 0.10 -13.18 19.10
CA TYR A 283 0.47 -13.57 20.45
C TYR A 283 0.18 -12.44 21.46
N LYS A 284 0.65 -11.22 21.19
CA LYS A 284 0.44 -10.03 22.03
C LYS A 284 -1.03 -9.59 22.12
N SER A 285 -1.87 -9.95 21.15
CA SER A 285 -3.28 -9.58 21.16
C SER A 285 -4.15 -10.58 21.95
N LEU A 286 -3.63 -11.77 22.22
CA LEU A 286 -4.32 -12.82 22.95
C LEU A 286 -3.89 -12.90 24.43
N HIS A 287 -2.77 -12.28 24.79
CA HIS A 287 -2.21 -12.16 26.15
C HIS A 287 -2.08 -10.71 26.57
#